data_ff37ece0c40c3ff73a42372134448ae5
#
_entry.id   ff37ece0c40c3ff73a42372134448ae5
#
_cell.length_a   1.000
_cell.length_b   1.000
_cell.length_c   1.000
_cell.angle_alpha   90.00
_cell.angle_beta   90.00
_cell.angle_gamma   90.00
#
_symmetry.space_group_name_H-M   'P 1'
#
loop_
_entity.id
_entity.type
_entity.pdbx_description
1 polymer ?
#
loop_
_entity_poly.entity_id
_entity_poly.type
_entity_poly.pdbx_seq_one_letter_code
_entity_poly.pdbx_strand_id
1 'polypeptide(L)'
;EQGKQHRKGHPIVIDSKIVDPLELLHIDLCGPSTVATINKKRYILVVVDDFSRFTWVFFLRLKSEVAQTMIDFIKKIELSLKKNVRKIKSDNGSEFKNQTLDIFLTSKGISHNFSSPYTPQQNGVVERRNRSLCEAARTMLTYANLPQYLWAEAVSTACFTQNRSFIHRRFNVTPYEIINNRKPNVKFFHVFGCRCFIMNLKDNLSKFQAKADEGIFLGYSQNSVAYRVLNKRTRKVEETFNLTFDDYYLKQMDSKFENKSI
;
A
#
# COMPACT_ATOMS: atom_id res chain seq x y z
N GLU A 1 33.97 -26.13 -20.54
CA GLU A 1 32.89 -25.16 -20.72
C GLU A 1 31.85 -25.19 -19.56
N GLN A 2 31.58 -26.35 -18.91
CA GLN A 2 30.64 -26.46 -17.81
C GLN A 2 30.99 -25.56 -16.59
N GLY A 3 32.27 -25.23 -16.39
CA GLY A 3 32.74 -24.33 -15.30
C GLY A 3 32.86 -22.86 -15.67
N LYS A 4 32.58 -22.48 -16.94
CA LYS A 4 32.80 -21.11 -17.46
C LYS A 4 31.51 -20.41 -17.89
N GLN A 5 30.32 -20.97 -17.58
CA GLN A 5 29.07 -20.33 -17.94
C GLN A 5 28.79 -19.12 -17.02
N HIS A 6 28.71 -17.95 -17.65
CA HIS A 6 28.25 -16.73 -17.02
C HIS A 6 26.76 -16.52 -17.30
N ARG A 7 26.05 -16.02 -16.31
CA ARG A 7 24.63 -15.64 -16.43
C ARG A 7 24.49 -14.58 -17.53
N LYS A 8 23.95 -14.94 -18.70
CA LYS A 8 23.66 -13.97 -19.75
C LYS A 8 22.56 -13.02 -19.32
N GLY A 9 22.68 -11.72 -19.62
CA GLY A 9 21.61 -10.78 -19.50
C GLY A 9 20.40 -11.21 -20.33
N HIS A 10 19.20 -11.18 -19.75
CA HIS A 10 18.00 -11.47 -20.53
C HIS A 10 17.78 -10.39 -21.59
N PRO A 11 17.42 -10.78 -22.83
CA PRO A 11 16.99 -9.80 -23.82
C PRO A 11 15.82 -9.01 -23.25
N ILE A 12 15.84 -7.70 -23.46
CA ILE A 12 14.71 -6.84 -23.11
C ILE A 12 13.57 -7.25 -24.04
N VAL A 13 12.61 -8.00 -23.51
CA VAL A 13 11.35 -8.23 -24.21
C VAL A 13 10.65 -6.88 -24.25
N ILE A 14 10.64 -6.24 -25.42
CA ILE A 14 9.84 -5.05 -25.68
C ILE A 14 8.40 -5.55 -25.74
N ASP A 15 7.76 -5.64 -24.57
CA ASP A 15 6.31 -5.77 -24.52
C ASP A 15 5.69 -4.60 -25.31
N SER A 16 4.57 -4.85 -25.99
CA SER A 16 3.82 -3.82 -26.70
C SER A 16 3.74 -2.57 -25.82
N LYS A 17 4.14 -1.43 -26.39
CA LYS A 17 4.31 -0.17 -25.67
C LYS A 17 3.06 0.13 -24.82
N ILE A 18 3.19 0.03 -23.51
CA ILE A 18 2.11 0.36 -22.56
C ILE A 18 1.87 1.87 -22.66
N VAL A 19 0.65 2.25 -23.00
CA VAL A 19 0.29 3.64 -23.31
C VAL A 19 -0.75 4.21 -22.34
N ASP A 20 -1.50 3.34 -21.65
CA ASP A 20 -2.60 3.73 -20.77
C ASP A 20 -2.55 3.02 -19.40
N PRO A 21 -3.10 3.64 -18.33
CA PRO A 21 -3.33 2.96 -17.06
C PRO A 21 -4.19 1.71 -17.22
N LEU A 22 -3.92 0.69 -16.41
CA LEU A 22 -4.55 -0.64 -16.33
C LEU A 22 -4.22 -1.58 -17.50
N GLU A 23 -3.47 -1.17 -18.51
CA GLU A 23 -3.09 -2.11 -19.60
C GLU A 23 -2.24 -3.27 -19.07
N LEU A 24 -1.39 -3.04 -18.08
CA LEU A 24 -0.58 -4.07 -17.44
C LEU A 24 -0.51 -3.84 -15.92
N LEU A 25 -0.92 -4.84 -15.17
CA LEU A 25 -0.77 -4.88 -13.71
C LEU A 25 0.31 -5.88 -13.32
N HIS A 26 1.25 -5.47 -12.48
CA HIS A 26 2.18 -6.36 -11.81
C HIS A 26 1.63 -6.70 -10.44
N ILE A 27 1.59 -7.97 -10.09
CA ILE A 27 1.09 -8.44 -8.81
C ILE A 27 2.12 -9.31 -8.09
N ASP A 28 2.16 -9.21 -6.78
CA ASP A 28 3.05 -10.00 -5.93
C ASP A 28 2.45 -10.16 -4.53
N LEU A 29 2.76 -11.30 -3.89
CA LEU A 29 2.31 -11.62 -2.55
C LEU A 29 3.48 -11.72 -1.59
N CYS A 30 3.63 -10.73 -0.72
CA CYS A 30 4.66 -10.70 0.31
C CYS A 30 4.16 -11.32 1.63
N GLY A 31 4.98 -12.17 2.24
CA GLY A 31 4.69 -12.80 3.53
C GLY A 31 4.92 -14.31 3.53
N PRO A 32 4.54 -15.00 4.63
CA PRO A 32 3.79 -14.47 5.76
C PRO A 32 4.64 -13.61 6.71
N SER A 33 4.07 -12.54 7.26
CA SER A 33 4.67 -11.81 8.36
C SER A 33 4.72 -12.70 9.62
N THR A 34 5.83 -12.64 10.37
CA THR A 34 5.98 -13.36 11.64
C THR A 34 4.95 -12.92 12.67
N VAL A 35 4.67 -11.60 12.73
CA VAL A 35 3.66 -11.02 13.61
C VAL A 35 2.39 -10.74 12.81
N ALA A 36 1.28 -11.36 13.21
CA ALA A 36 -0.02 -11.06 12.62
C ALA A 36 -0.53 -9.68 13.09
N THR A 37 -1.32 -9.01 12.25
CA THR A 37 -2.05 -7.81 12.67
C THR A 37 -3.14 -8.14 13.69
N ILE A 38 -3.73 -7.12 14.30
CA ILE A 38 -4.90 -7.27 15.21
C ILE A 38 -6.00 -8.12 14.53
N ASN A 39 -6.22 -7.89 13.23
CA ASN A 39 -7.21 -8.63 12.43
C ASN A 39 -6.67 -9.94 11.84
N LYS A 40 -5.59 -10.49 12.41
CA LYS A 40 -4.95 -11.76 12.02
C LYS A 40 -4.46 -11.80 10.56
N LYS A 41 -4.19 -10.65 9.93
CA LYS A 41 -3.61 -10.58 8.59
C LYS A 41 -2.11 -10.88 8.67
N ARG A 42 -1.60 -11.63 7.65
CA ARG A 42 -0.20 -12.07 7.56
C ARG A 42 0.47 -11.81 6.23
N TYR A 43 -0.32 -11.51 5.19
CA TYR A 43 0.17 -11.32 3.84
C TYR A 43 -0.19 -9.93 3.31
N ILE A 44 0.64 -9.43 2.41
CA ILE A 44 0.41 -8.20 1.64
C ILE A 44 0.35 -8.58 0.18
N LEU A 45 -0.80 -8.43 -0.45
CA LEU A 45 -0.93 -8.48 -1.90
C LEU A 45 -0.69 -7.07 -2.43
N VAL A 46 0.33 -6.90 -3.24
CA VAL A 46 0.69 -5.64 -3.89
C VAL A 46 0.34 -5.70 -5.36
N VAL A 47 -0.35 -4.69 -5.83
CA VAL A 47 -0.69 -4.51 -7.24
C VAL A 47 -0.11 -3.18 -7.71
N VAL A 48 0.64 -3.20 -8.80
CA VAL A 48 1.29 -2.01 -9.38
C VAL A 48 0.88 -1.88 -10.83
N ASP A 49 0.32 -0.74 -11.18
CA ASP A 49 0.07 -0.39 -12.57
C ASP A 49 1.39 -0.04 -13.28
N ASP A 50 1.68 -0.67 -14.40
CA ASP A 50 2.95 -0.47 -15.10
C ASP A 50 3.08 0.94 -15.67
N PHE A 51 1.99 1.52 -16.18
CA PHE A 51 2.00 2.84 -16.81
C PHE A 51 2.23 3.96 -15.79
N SER A 52 1.42 4.02 -14.74
CA SER A 52 1.43 5.10 -13.75
C SER A 52 2.34 4.86 -12.56
N ARG A 53 2.72 3.61 -12.33
CA ARG A 53 3.36 3.12 -11.09
C ARG A 53 2.48 3.29 -9.85
N PHE A 54 1.19 3.60 -10.02
CA PHE A 54 0.26 3.64 -8.91
C PHE A 54 0.15 2.25 -8.26
N THR A 55 0.11 2.23 -6.95
CA THR A 55 0.16 0.99 -6.18
C THR A 55 -1.07 0.85 -5.31
N TRP A 56 -1.63 -0.35 -5.28
CA TRP A 56 -2.65 -0.77 -4.33
C TRP A 56 -2.09 -1.86 -3.44
N VAL A 57 -2.50 -1.88 -2.18
CA VAL A 57 -2.11 -2.90 -1.20
C VAL A 57 -3.35 -3.50 -0.55
N PHE A 58 -3.35 -4.82 -0.39
CA PHE A 58 -4.41 -5.57 0.28
C PHE A 58 -3.79 -6.46 1.34
N PHE A 59 -4.44 -6.56 2.50
CA PHE A 59 -3.95 -7.36 3.60
C PHE A 59 -4.79 -8.62 3.74
N LEU A 60 -4.13 -9.78 3.68
CA LEU A 60 -4.79 -11.09 3.64
C LEU A 60 -4.40 -11.93 4.85
N ARG A 61 -5.29 -12.81 5.27
CA ARG A 61 -5.04 -13.80 6.32
C ARG A 61 -4.38 -15.05 5.75
N LEU A 62 -4.87 -15.49 4.60
CA LEU A 62 -4.46 -16.69 3.89
C LEU A 62 -4.12 -16.38 2.44
N LYS A 63 -3.23 -17.17 1.85
CA LYS A 63 -2.89 -17.09 0.42
C LYS A 63 -4.10 -17.36 -0.49
N SER A 64 -5.02 -18.21 -0.05
CA SER A 64 -6.24 -18.54 -0.80
C SER A 64 -7.18 -17.34 -1.02
N GLU A 65 -7.06 -16.28 -0.23
CA GLU A 65 -7.86 -15.04 -0.40
C GLU A 65 -7.43 -14.22 -1.63
N VAL A 66 -6.26 -14.52 -2.24
CA VAL A 66 -5.70 -13.74 -3.38
C VAL A 66 -6.68 -13.71 -4.55
N ALA A 67 -7.21 -14.85 -4.96
CA ALA A 67 -8.08 -14.96 -6.14
C ALA A 67 -9.31 -14.05 -6.02
N GLN A 68 -10.06 -14.16 -4.92
CA GLN A 68 -11.24 -13.35 -4.69
C GLN A 68 -10.91 -11.86 -4.56
N THR A 69 -9.83 -11.53 -3.86
CA THR A 69 -9.37 -10.15 -3.71
C THR A 69 -9.03 -9.51 -5.06
N MET A 70 -8.36 -10.25 -5.95
CA MET A 70 -8.04 -9.78 -7.29
C MET A 70 -9.28 -9.59 -8.15
N ILE A 71 -10.23 -10.53 -8.11
CA ILE A 71 -11.51 -10.42 -8.84
C ILE A 71 -12.27 -9.15 -8.42
N ASP A 72 -12.40 -8.93 -7.11
CA ASP A 72 -13.12 -7.78 -6.57
C ASP A 72 -12.40 -6.47 -6.89
N PHE A 73 -11.07 -6.46 -6.82
CA PHE A 73 -10.25 -5.32 -7.19
C PHE A 73 -10.43 -4.96 -8.66
N ILE A 74 -10.30 -5.95 -9.58
CA ILE A 74 -10.42 -5.70 -11.03
C ILE A 74 -11.79 -5.11 -11.36
N LYS A 75 -12.86 -5.72 -10.86
CA LYS A 75 -14.23 -5.21 -11.06
C LYS A 75 -14.38 -3.77 -10.59
N LYS A 76 -13.86 -3.45 -9.40
CA LYS A 76 -13.96 -2.12 -8.81
C LYS A 76 -13.13 -1.08 -9.56
N ILE A 77 -11.90 -1.41 -9.94
CA ILE A 77 -10.99 -0.45 -10.56
C ILE A 77 -11.37 -0.14 -12.01
N GLU A 78 -11.83 -1.14 -12.77
CA GLU A 78 -12.33 -0.95 -14.12
C GLU A 78 -13.55 -0.01 -14.13
N LEU A 79 -14.48 -0.22 -13.21
CA LEU A 79 -15.65 0.64 -13.05
C LEU A 79 -15.26 2.07 -12.66
N SER A 80 -14.33 2.21 -11.71
CA SER A 80 -13.89 3.51 -11.18
C SER A 80 -13.15 4.35 -12.22
N LEU A 81 -12.28 3.73 -13.01
CA LEU A 81 -11.45 4.42 -14.00
C LEU A 81 -12.06 4.41 -15.41
N LYS A 82 -13.15 3.66 -15.63
CA LYS A 82 -13.76 3.43 -16.95
C LYS A 82 -12.74 2.92 -17.98
N LYS A 83 -11.82 2.05 -17.54
CA LYS A 83 -10.77 1.43 -18.33
C LYS A 83 -10.72 -0.07 -18.01
N ASN A 84 -10.24 -0.87 -18.95
CA ASN A 84 -10.18 -2.32 -18.81
C ASN A 84 -8.75 -2.76 -18.51
N VAL A 85 -8.60 -3.72 -17.60
CA VAL A 85 -7.34 -4.44 -17.40
C VAL A 85 -7.14 -5.38 -18.59
N ARG A 86 -5.94 -5.34 -19.22
CA ARG A 86 -5.64 -6.18 -20.38
C ARG A 86 -4.70 -7.33 -20.04
N LYS A 87 -3.70 -7.06 -19.19
CA LYS A 87 -2.66 -8.03 -18.84
C LYS A 87 -2.37 -7.98 -17.35
N ILE A 88 -2.10 -9.15 -16.79
CA ILE A 88 -1.56 -9.28 -15.43
C ILE A 88 -0.23 -10.02 -15.52
N LYS A 89 0.75 -9.60 -14.73
CA LYS A 89 2.03 -10.26 -14.56
C LYS A 89 2.27 -10.58 -13.11
N SER A 90 2.54 -11.85 -12.81
CA SER A 90 2.87 -12.34 -11.48
C SER A 90 4.13 -13.21 -11.50
N ASP A 91 4.61 -13.58 -10.34
CA ASP A 91 5.48 -14.73 -10.20
C ASP A 91 4.73 -16.03 -10.47
N ASN A 92 5.44 -17.15 -10.37
CA ASN A 92 4.91 -18.49 -10.62
C ASN A 92 4.32 -19.14 -9.35
N GLY A 93 3.90 -18.34 -8.36
CA GLY A 93 3.33 -18.78 -7.09
C GLY A 93 2.01 -19.54 -7.25
N SER A 94 1.80 -20.55 -6.41
CA SER A 94 0.57 -21.36 -6.43
C SER A 94 -0.68 -20.55 -6.09
N GLU A 95 -0.55 -19.46 -5.35
CA GLU A 95 -1.60 -18.50 -5.02
C GLU A 95 -2.21 -17.79 -6.23
N PHE A 96 -1.42 -17.62 -7.30
CA PHE A 96 -1.83 -17.02 -8.56
C PHE A 96 -2.33 -18.04 -9.59
N LYS A 97 -2.02 -19.33 -9.38
CA LYS A 97 -2.50 -20.45 -10.22
C LYS A 97 -3.81 -21.02 -9.67
N ASN A 98 -4.81 -20.16 -9.56
CA ASN A 98 -6.10 -20.50 -8.99
C ASN A 98 -7.14 -20.57 -10.10
N GLN A 99 -7.87 -21.70 -10.19
CA GLN A 99 -8.86 -21.95 -11.21
C GLN A 99 -9.98 -20.87 -11.24
N THR A 100 -10.42 -20.41 -10.07
CA THR A 100 -11.45 -19.35 -9.99
C THR A 100 -10.96 -18.05 -10.60
N LEU A 101 -9.70 -17.68 -10.33
CA LEU A 101 -9.09 -16.50 -10.93
C LEU A 101 -8.92 -16.66 -12.44
N ASP A 102 -8.43 -17.82 -12.89
CA ASP A 102 -8.20 -18.12 -14.31
C ASP A 102 -9.50 -18.07 -15.12
N ILE A 103 -10.58 -18.69 -14.64
CA ILE A 103 -11.91 -18.62 -15.26
C ILE A 103 -12.37 -17.16 -15.39
N PHE A 104 -12.21 -16.36 -14.33
CA PHE A 104 -12.59 -14.95 -14.36
C PHE A 104 -11.77 -14.16 -15.37
N LEU A 105 -10.43 -14.30 -15.36
CA LEU A 105 -9.56 -13.58 -16.29
C LEU A 105 -9.85 -13.96 -17.75
N THR A 106 -10.03 -15.26 -18.03
CA THR A 106 -10.41 -15.75 -19.37
C THR A 106 -11.75 -15.19 -19.82
N SER A 107 -12.75 -15.17 -18.96
CA SER A 107 -14.08 -14.60 -19.28
C SER A 107 -14.04 -13.12 -19.62
N LYS A 108 -13.04 -12.41 -19.11
CA LYS A 108 -12.78 -10.98 -19.35
C LYS A 108 -11.81 -10.72 -20.52
N GLY A 109 -11.18 -11.76 -21.06
CA GLY A 109 -10.12 -11.63 -22.06
C GLY A 109 -8.81 -11.02 -21.51
N ILE A 110 -8.57 -11.15 -20.21
CA ILE A 110 -7.36 -10.65 -19.53
C ILE A 110 -6.27 -11.71 -19.61
N SER A 111 -5.13 -11.38 -20.20
CA SER A 111 -3.98 -12.30 -20.26
C SER A 111 -3.25 -12.34 -18.92
N HIS A 112 -2.98 -13.54 -18.40
CA HIS A 112 -2.14 -13.72 -17.21
C HIS A 112 -0.78 -14.30 -17.59
N ASN A 113 0.27 -13.54 -17.41
CA ASN A 113 1.65 -13.91 -17.74
C ASN A 113 2.42 -14.19 -16.45
N PHE A 114 2.94 -15.40 -16.33
CA PHE A 114 3.81 -15.80 -15.23
C PHE A 114 5.26 -15.52 -15.59
N SER A 115 6.06 -15.04 -14.63
CA SER A 115 7.51 -14.94 -14.81
C SER A 115 8.11 -16.33 -14.98
N SER A 116 9.07 -16.47 -15.89
CA SER A 116 9.75 -17.74 -16.08
C SER A 116 10.48 -18.18 -14.79
N PRO A 117 10.53 -19.50 -14.49
CA PRO A 117 11.30 -20.00 -13.36
C PRO A 117 12.73 -19.46 -13.39
N TYR A 118 13.28 -19.08 -12.24
CA TYR A 118 14.62 -18.53 -12.06
C TYR A 118 14.91 -17.17 -12.73
N THR A 119 13.89 -16.42 -13.15
CA THR A 119 14.02 -15.07 -13.71
C THR A 119 13.27 -14.00 -12.90
N PRO A 120 13.67 -13.73 -11.65
CA PRO A 120 13.00 -12.73 -10.80
C PRO A 120 13.00 -11.34 -11.42
N GLN A 121 13.94 -11.06 -12.33
CA GLN A 121 14.02 -9.78 -13.05
C GLN A 121 12.76 -9.44 -13.86
N GLN A 122 11.95 -10.43 -14.24
CA GLN A 122 10.71 -10.22 -14.99
C GLN A 122 9.58 -9.64 -14.13
N ASN A 123 9.61 -9.78 -12.80
CA ASN A 123 8.66 -9.19 -11.87
C ASN A 123 9.26 -8.03 -11.02
N GLY A 124 10.44 -7.54 -11.44
CA GLY A 124 11.21 -6.56 -10.68
C GLY A 124 10.50 -5.22 -10.41
N VAL A 125 9.40 -4.91 -11.09
CA VAL A 125 8.61 -3.70 -10.83
C VAL A 125 7.94 -3.80 -9.46
N VAL A 126 7.16 -4.86 -9.25
CA VAL A 126 6.42 -5.05 -7.99
C VAL A 126 7.34 -5.49 -6.85
N GLU A 127 8.39 -6.29 -7.12
CA GLU A 127 9.37 -6.68 -6.10
C GLU A 127 10.09 -5.47 -5.48
N ARG A 128 10.57 -4.53 -6.32
CA ARG A 128 11.16 -3.28 -5.83
C ARG A 128 10.15 -2.44 -5.04
N ARG A 129 8.90 -2.44 -5.50
CA ARG A 129 7.83 -1.72 -4.80
C ARG A 129 7.54 -2.32 -3.42
N ASN A 130 7.45 -3.65 -3.34
CA ASN A 130 7.32 -4.39 -2.08
C ASN A 130 8.43 -4.04 -1.09
N ARG A 131 9.68 -4.09 -1.56
CA ARG A 131 10.84 -3.72 -0.73
C ARG A 131 10.70 -2.30 -0.20
N SER A 132 10.42 -1.32 -1.06
CA SER A 132 10.26 0.09 -0.68
C SER A 132 9.14 0.30 0.33
N LEU A 133 8.01 -0.39 0.19
CA LEU A 133 6.89 -0.30 1.13
C LEU A 133 7.25 -0.91 2.49
N CYS A 134 7.89 -2.09 2.50
CA CYS A 134 8.30 -2.75 3.74
C CYS A 134 9.37 -1.96 4.49
N GLU A 135 10.34 -1.36 3.78
CA GLU A 135 11.38 -0.51 4.36
C GLU A 135 10.76 0.77 4.97
N ALA A 136 9.87 1.44 4.24
CA ALA A 136 9.17 2.61 4.74
C ALA A 136 8.32 2.28 5.98
N ALA A 137 7.57 1.19 5.95
CA ALA A 137 6.75 0.76 7.09
C ALA A 137 7.60 0.42 8.31
N ARG A 138 8.74 -0.24 8.13
CA ARG A 138 9.71 -0.53 9.21
C ARG A 138 10.23 0.76 9.83
N THR A 139 10.65 1.71 9.01
CA THR A 139 11.13 3.02 9.45
C THR A 139 10.04 3.77 10.22
N MET A 140 8.81 3.81 9.71
CA MET A 140 7.67 4.45 10.38
C MET A 140 7.39 3.85 11.75
N LEU A 141 7.35 2.52 11.87
CA LEU A 141 7.09 1.82 13.14
C LEU A 141 8.22 2.05 14.15
N THR A 142 9.47 1.94 13.72
CA THR A 142 10.64 2.13 14.56
C THR A 142 10.72 3.57 15.05
N TYR A 143 10.53 4.53 14.17
CA TYR A 143 10.53 5.95 14.48
C TYR A 143 9.46 6.33 15.50
N ALA A 144 8.24 5.87 15.28
CA ALA A 144 7.10 6.12 16.16
C ALA A 144 7.12 5.27 17.45
N ASN A 145 8.08 4.35 17.60
CA ASN A 145 8.12 3.37 18.68
C ASN A 145 6.80 2.61 18.86
N LEU A 146 6.23 2.18 17.74
CA LEU A 146 4.94 1.48 17.71
C LEU A 146 5.13 -0.03 17.55
N PRO A 147 4.19 -0.83 18.11
CA PRO A 147 4.28 -2.28 18.07
C PRO A 147 4.14 -2.82 16.65
N GLN A 148 4.87 -3.91 16.39
CA GLN A 148 4.99 -4.52 15.07
C GLN A 148 3.64 -5.00 14.50
N TYR A 149 2.64 -5.35 15.32
CA TYR A 149 1.32 -5.76 14.82
C TYR A 149 0.55 -4.65 14.05
N LEU A 150 1.04 -3.39 14.07
CA LEU A 150 0.53 -2.27 13.28
C LEU A 150 1.18 -2.15 11.89
N TRP A 151 1.97 -3.15 11.47
CA TRP A 151 2.68 -3.11 10.19
C TRP A 151 1.75 -2.86 8.98
N ALA A 152 0.53 -3.37 9.00
CA ALA A 152 -0.42 -3.17 7.90
C ALA A 152 -0.85 -1.69 7.77
N GLU A 153 -1.04 -0.99 8.89
CA GLU A 153 -1.33 0.44 8.90
C GLU A 153 -0.14 1.24 8.35
N ALA A 154 1.08 0.88 8.76
CA ALA A 154 2.29 1.52 8.27
C ALA A 154 2.49 1.30 6.75
N VAL A 155 2.30 0.07 6.24
CA VAL A 155 2.36 -0.22 4.79
C VAL A 155 1.29 0.54 4.02
N SER A 156 0.05 0.57 4.54
CA SER A 156 -1.05 1.32 3.92
C SER A 156 -0.72 2.80 3.80
N THR A 157 -0.18 3.39 4.87
CA THR A 157 0.22 4.80 4.91
C THR A 157 1.40 5.09 4.00
N ALA A 158 2.41 4.21 3.98
CA ALA A 158 3.52 4.32 3.04
C ALA A 158 3.04 4.28 1.58
N CYS A 159 2.14 3.36 1.25
CA CYS A 159 1.55 3.26 -0.08
C CYS A 159 0.77 4.54 -0.46
N PHE A 160 -0.07 5.03 0.46
CA PHE A 160 -0.87 6.24 0.26
C PHE A 160 -0.01 7.47 0.01
N THR A 161 1.02 7.68 0.84
CA THR A 161 1.92 8.83 0.72
C THR A 161 2.81 8.73 -0.51
N GLN A 162 3.40 7.56 -0.79
CA GLN A 162 4.27 7.36 -1.95
C GLN A 162 3.54 7.56 -3.29
N ASN A 163 2.29 7.11 -3.42
CA ASN A 163 1.49 7.37 -4.61
C ASN A 163 1.28 8.86 -4.87
N ARG A 164 1.33 9.72 -3.83
CA ARG A 164 1.04 11.17 -3.88
C ARG A 164 2.28 12.07 -3.82
N SER A 165 3.44 11.53 -3.44
CA SER A 165 4.67 12.31 -3.26
C SER A 165 5.79 11.92 -4.22
N PHE A 166 5.86 10.67 -4.67
CA PHE A 166 6.91 10.25 -5.61
C PHE A 166 6.61 10.77 -7.00
N ILE A 167 7.63 11.32 -7.64
CA ILE A 167 7.53 11.82 -9.02
C ILE A 167 7.88 10.71 -10.00
N HIS A 168 6.97 10.44 -10.91
CA HIS A 168 7.18 9.47 -11.99
C HIS A 168 8.18 10.02 -13.01
N ARG A 169 9.30 9.32 -13.23
CA ARG A 169 10.41 9.79 -14.07
C ARG A 169 10.02 10.18 -15.48
N ARG A 170 9.09 9.43 -16.09
CA ARG A 170 8.66 9.64 -17.48
C ARG A 170 7.72 10.85 -17.64
N PHE A 171 6.82 11.06 -16.68
CA PHE A 171 5.73 12.03 -16.79
C PHE A 171 5.94 13.29 -15.95
N ASN A 172 6.93 13.26 -15.05
CA ASN A 172 7.24 14.35 -14.11
C ASN A 172 6.06 14.81 -13.23
N VAL A 173 5.14 13.89 -12.96
CA VAL A 173 3.98 14.03 -12.08
C VAL A 173 3.85 12.82 -11.17
N THR A 174 3.00 12.87 -10.16
CA THR A 174 2.83 11.75 -9.24
C THR A 174 1.97 10.62 -9.85
N PRO A 175 2.13 9.37 -9.42
CA PRO A 175 1.21 8.27 -9.79
C PRO A 175 -0.25 8.62 -9.54
N TYR A 176 -0.53 9.35 -8.46
CA TYR A 176 -1.88 9.81 -8.13
C TYR A 176 -2.45 10.75 -9.20
N GLU A 177 -1.65 11.69 -9.72
CA GLU A 177 -2.08 12.60 -10.79
C GLU A 177 -2.37 11.86 -12.09
N ILE A 178 -1.55 10.87 -12.43
CA ILE A 178 -1.76 10.06 -13.65
C ILE A 178 -3.09 9.30 -13.59
N ILE A 179 -3.42 8.70 -12.44
CA ILE A 179 -4.65 7.90 -12.28
C ILE A 179 -5.89 8.77 -12.11
N ASN A 180 -5.80 9.88 -11.37
CA ASN A 180 -6.96 10.66 -10.96
C ASN A 180 -7.15 11.96 -11.75
N ASN A 181 -6.24 12.31 -12.66
CA ASN A 181 -6.23 13.57 -13.44
C ASN A 181 -6.35 14.84 -12.55
N ARG A 182 -5.85 14.78 -11.32
CA ARG A 182 -5.85 15.91 -10.39
C ARG A 182 -4.64 15.86 -9.46
N LYS A 183 -4.14 17.03 -9.06
CA LYS A 183 -3.05 17.12 -8.08
C LYS A 183 -3.49 16.61 -6.71
N PRO A 184 -2.63 15.86 -6.01
CA PRO A 184 -2.91 15.45 -4.64
C PRO A 184 -2.89 16.68 -3.72
N ASN A 185 -3.83 16.75 -2.78
CA ASN A 185 -3.73 17.69 -1.68
C ASN A 185 -2.85 17.04 -0.58
N VAL A 186 -1.67 17.58 -0.37
CA VAL A 186 -0.71 17.08 0.63
C VAL A 186 -0.78 17.85 1.96
N LYS A 187 -1.62 18.89 2.06
CA LYS A 187 -1.75 19.71 3.27
C LYS A 187 -2.25 18.94 4.48
N PHE A 188 -2.93 17.82 4.26
CA PHE A 188 -3.42 16.94 5.34
C PHE A 188 -2.49 15.76 5.62
N PHE A 189 -1.24 15.80 5.14
CA PHE A 189 -0.25 14.81 5.53
C PHE A 189 0.25 15.10 6.94
N HIS A 190 0.28 14.02 7.73
CA HIS A 190 0.79 14.05 9.09
C HIS A 190 1.80 12.92 9.28
N VAL A 191 2.67 13.08 10.27
CA VAL A 191 3.70 12.09 10.58
C VAL A 191 3.05 10.86 11.21
N PHE A 192 3.32 9.67 10.66
CA PHE A 192 2.85 8.40 11.20
C PHE A 192 3.29 8.25 12.67
N GLY A 193 2.38 7.89 13.53
CA GLY A 193 2.64 7.75 14.97
C GLY A 193 2.54 9.04 15.77
N CYS A 194 2.26 10.20 15.16
CA CYS A 194 2.10 11.43 15.93
C CYS A 194 0.86 11.37 16.85
N ARG A 195 0.94 12.12 17.93
CA ARG A 195 -0.14 12.27 18.91
C ARG A 195 -1.30 13.07 18.31
N CYS A 196 -2.50 12.64 18.61
CA CYS A 196 -3.70 13.32 18.18
C CYS A 196 -4.82 13.17 19.22
N PHE A 197 -5.87 13.98 19.10
CA PHE A 197 -7.02 13.99 19.97
C PHE A 197 -8.28 13.73 19.16
N ILE A 198 -8.98 12.65 19.50
CA ILE A 198 -10.18 12.17 18.83
C ILE A 198 -11.39 12.75 19.57
N MET A 199 -12.24 13.51 18.88
CA MET A 199 -13.45 14.07 19.50
C MET A 199 -14.36 12.94 19.98
N ASN A 200 -14.76 13.02 21.24
CA ASN A 200 -15.68 12.07 21.83
C ASN A 200 -17.13 12.51 21.52
N LEU A 201 -17.75 11.81 20.59
CA LEU A 201 -19.12 12.13 20.10
C LEU A 201 -20.23 11.50 20.98
N LYS A 202 -19.96 11.08 22.21
CA LYS A 202 -20.99 10.55 23.10
C LYS A 202 -21.93 11.67 23.54
N ASP A 203 -23.21 11.46 23.32
CA ASP A 203 -24.28 12.44 23.60
C ASP A 203 -24.44 12.78 25.08
N ASN A 204 -23.86 12.00 26.00
CA ASN A 204 -24.05 12.11 27.47
C ASN A 204 -22.71 12.32 28.21
N LEU A 205 -21.85 13.20 27.71
CA LEU A 205 -20.68 13.61 28.48
C LEU A 205 -21.11 14.49 29.67
N SER A 206 -20.73 14.11 30.90
CA SER A 206 -20.91 14.98 32.06
C SER A 206 -20.09 16.27 31.89
N LYS A 207 -20.48 17.32 32.58
CA LYS A 207 -19.90 18.68 32.47
C LYS A 207 -18.36 18.72 32.61
N PHE A 208 -17.77 17.75 33.30
CA PHE A 208 -16.31 17.65 33.57
C PHE A 208 -15.64 16.46 32.90
N GLN A 209 -16.34 15.68 32.09
CA GLN A 209 -15.70 14.60 31.32
C GLN A 209 -14.87 15.15 30.17
N ALA A 210 -13.76 14.45 29.87
CA ALA A 210 -12.91 14.79 28.74
C ALA A 210 -13.69 14.71 27.41
N LYS A 211 -13.66 15.79 26.65
CA LYS A 211 -14.33 15.90 25.34
C LYS A 211 -13.57 15.20 24.21
N ALA A 212 -12.34 14.78 24.45
CA ALA A 212 -11.53 14.08 23.48
C ALA A 212 -10.74 12.92 24.11
N ASP A 213 -10.55 11.87 23.33
CA ASP A 213 -9.67 10.75 23.65
C ASP A 213 -8.30 10.97 23.03
N GLU A 214 -7.23 10.61 23.74
CA GLU A 214 -5.90 10.60 23.15
C GLU A 214 -5.76 9.43 22.17
N GLY A 215 -5.20 9.73 21.01
CA GLY A 215 -4.95 8.77 19.95
C GLY A 215 -3.56 8.88 19.33
N ILE A 216 -3.24 7.91 18.50
CA ILE A 216 -2.03 7.85 17.69
C ILE A 216 -2.45 7.79 16.23
N PHE A 217 -1.93 8.70 15.42
CA PHE A 217 -2.20 8.73 13.99
C PHE A 217 -1.54 7.55 13.28
N LEU A 218 -2.33 6.78 12.53
CA LEU A 218 -1.87 5.60 11.79
C LEU A 218 -2.01 5.74 10.28
N GLY A 219 -2.66 6.79 9.78
CA GLY A 219 -2.77 7.01 8.35
C GLY A 219 -4.16 7.46 7.88
N TYR A 220 -4.51 7.00 6.69
CA TYR A 220 -5.66 7.51 5.93
C TYR A 220 -6.64 6.38 5.61
N SER A 221 -7.95 6.68 5.62
CA SER A 221 -8.95 5.74 5.12
C SER A 221 -8.78 5.52 3.62
N GLN A 222 -9.06 4.29 3.17
CA GLN A 222 -9.07 3.96 1.74
C GLN A 222 -10.42 4.25 1.09
N ASN A 223 -11.48 4.35 1.89
CA ASN A 223 -12.86 4.43 1.39
C ASN A 223 -13.52 5.80 1.65
N SER A 224 -12.93 6.63 2.48
CA SER A 224 -13.49 7.92 2.90
C SER A 224 -12.41 8.98 3.09
N VAL A 225 -12.81 10.24 3.17
CA VAL A 225 -11.92 11.36 3.54
C VAL A 225 -11.82 11.38 5.07
N ALA A 226 -11.13 10.38 5.65
CA ALA A 226 -10.96 10.24 7.08
C ALA A 226 -9.54 9.77 7.42
N TYR A 227 -9.16 10.00 8.67
CA TYR A 227 -7.91 9.52 9.25
C TYR A 227 -8.13 8.19 9.96
N ARG A 228 -7.10 7.35 9.97
CA ARG A 228 -7.05 6.12 10.77
C ARG A 228 -6.22 6.39 12.02
N VAL A 229 -6.79 6.12 13.18
CA VAL A 229 -6.18 6.44 14.46
C VAL A 229 -6.31 5.29 15.43
N LEU A 230 -5.29 5.04 16.23
CA LEU A 230 -5.36 4.13 17.36
C LEU A 230 -5.84 4.93 18.59
N ASN A 231 -7.06 4.71 19.00
CA ASN A 231 -7.60 5.29 20.23
C ASN A 231 -6.95 4.58 21.43
N LYS A 232 -6.25 5.33 22.29
CA LYS A 232 -5.52 4.77 23.45
C LYS A 232 -6.47 4.24 24.52
N ARG A 233 -7.65 4.84 24.70
CA ARG A 233 -8.62 4.40 25.68
C ARG A 233 -9.30 3.10 25.25
N THR A 234 -9.80 3.02 24.00
CA THR A 234 -10.51 1.84 23.49
C THR A 234 -9.59 0.74 23.00
N ARG A 235 -8.30 1.06 22.72
CA ARG A 235 -7.30 0.20 22.10
C ARG A 235 -7.72 -0.32 20.71
N LYS A 236 -8.61 0.42 20.03
CA LYS A 236 -9.10 0.10 18.69
C LYS A 236 -8.56 1.08 17.66
N VAL A 237 -8.41 0.60 16.43
CA VAL A 237 -8.18 1.48 15.27
C VAL A 237 -9.53 1.95 14.77
N GLU A 238 -9.72 3.27 14.75
CA GLU A 238 -10.96 3.94 14.38
C GLU A 238 -10.73 4.82 13.14
N GLU A 239 -11.79 5.06 12.37
CA GLU A 239 -11.76 6.02 11.26
C GLU A 239 -12.57 7.27 11.66
N THR A 240 -11.94 8.43 11.60
CA THR A 240 -12.57 9.70 11.96
C THR A 240 -11.96 10.88 11.19
N PHE A 241 -12.74 11.90 10.94
CA PHE A 241 -12.27 13.21 10.47
C PHE A 241 -12.26 14.26 11.61
N ASN A 242 -12.96 13.97 12.73
CA ASN A 242 -12.99 14.83 13.91
C ASN A 242 -11.73 14.60 14.78
N LEU A 243 -10.61 15.13 14.30
CA LEU A 243 -9.30 14.90 14.86
C LEU A 243 -8.52 16.22 14.97
N THR A 244 -7.87 16.43 16.10
CA THR A 244 -6.93 17.53 16.30
C THR A 244 -5.54 16.95 16.51
N PHE A 245 -4.56 17.39 15.72
CA PHE A 245 -3.16 16.97 15.85
C PHE A 245 -2.44 17.81 16.90
N ASP A 246 -1.50 17.20 17.60
CA ASP A 246 -0.65 17.88 18.56
C ASP A 246 0.60 18.46 17.87
N ASP A 247 0.49 19.71 17.44
CA ASP A 247 1.59 20.42 16.76
C ASP A 247 2.83 20.58 17.63
N TYR A 248 2.70 20.61 18.95
CA TYR A 248 3.80 20.70 19.89
C TYR A 248 4.65 19.43 19.89
N TYR A 249 4.00 18.28 19.84
CA TYR A 249 4.67 16.98 19.76
C TYR A 249 5.48 16.83 18.46
N LEU A 250 4.95 17.33 17.35
CA LEU A 250 5.65 17.33 16.05
C LEU A 250 6.92 18.19 16.11
N LYS A 251 6.88 19.38 16.69
CA LYS A 251 8.06 20.27 16.85
C LYS A 251 9.15 19.67 17.74
N GLN A 252 8.77 18.92 18.79
CA GLN A 252 9.74 18.21 19.63
C GLN A 252 10.39 17.02 18.89
N MET A 253 9.70 16.38 17.98
CA MET A 253 10.28 15.33 17.16
C MET A 253 11.30 15.89 16.19
N ASP A 254 11.02 16.99 15.51
CA ASP A 254 11.95 17.65 14.58
C ASP A 254 13.23 18.09 15.28
N SER A 255 13.15 18.70 16.47
CA SER A 255 14.32 19.12 17.26
C SER A 255 15.20 17.94 17.73
N LYS A 256 14.66 16.75 17.92
CA LYS A 256 15.44 15.54 18.25
C LYS A 256 16.24 14.99 17.06
N PHE A 257 15.86 15.31 15.84
CA PHE A 257 16.61 14.93 14.64
C PHE A 257 17.76 15.88 14.34
N GLU A 258 17.55 17.18 14.48
CA GLU A 258 18.61 18.16 14.29
C GLU A 258 19.78 17.94 15.24
N ASN A 259 19.50 17.49 16.48
CA ASN A 259 20.52 17.18 17.49
C ASN A 259 21.19 15.81 17.35
N LYS A 260 20.79 14.95 16.40
CA LYS A 260 21.43 13.65 16.12
C LYS A 260 22.27 13.64 14.84
N SER A 261 22.35 14.77 14.15
CA SER A 261 23.10 14.94 12.89
C SER A 261 24.44 15.68 13.09
N ILE A 262 24.97 15.69 14.33
CA ILE A 262 26.31 16.18 14.68
C ILE A 262 27.18 15.02 15.16
#